data_cc549b01470dcf02a0fa17c20f7dd6c3
#
_entry.id   cc549b01470dcf02a0fa17c20f7dd6c3
#
_cell.length_a   1.000
_cell.length_b   1.000
_cell.length_c   1.000
_cell.angle_alpha   90.00
_cell.angle_beta   90.00
_cell.angle_gamma   90.00
#
_symmetry.space_group_name_H-M   'P 1'
#
loop_
_entity.id
_entity.type
_entity.pdbx_description
1 polymer ?
#
loop_
_entity_poly.entity_id
_entity_poly.type
_entity_poly.pdbx_seq_one_letter_code
_entity_poly.pdbx_strand_id
1 'polypeptide(L)'
;MADPGRSQSTPPGAAHSEGEGNDPSALLLERLAHDLRGPLSPLQTAAYLLRRDDIDAARQHELLEIIERQIARLSGMVQEVSDWTRARQSRLLDHRETTGVPMLVELACAAAVPAVRMELPESLDDATVYGDTKRLVQMLSTLVGIMQARAGDAGVAVRAEKADGSLRVVVEAPGTTWSDGEREALFREAQAVPFDEGLGMRLLVARAIALAHEGELGAGASSEGAWLDVRLPLSS
;
A
#
# COMPACT_ATOMS: atom_id res chain seq x y z
N MET A 1 -73.27 12.76 41.17
CA MET A 1 -72.38 13.94 41.37
C MET A 1 -70.95 13.51 41.10
N ALA A 2 -70.45 14.03 40.09
CA ALA A 2 -69.28 13.55 39.33
C ALA A 2 -67.97 13.86 40.03
N ASP A 3 -67.04 12.91 39.93
CA ASP A 3 -65.63 13.18 40.16
C ASP A 3 -64.85 12.91 38.80
N PRO A 4 -64.12 13.91 38.26
CA PRO A 4 -63.41 13.74 37.03
C PRO A 4 -61.97 13.28 37.25
N GLY A 5 -61.60 12.39 36.40
CA GLY A 5 -60.38 11.76 36.07
C GLY A 5 -59.03 12.46 36.33
N ARG A 6 -58.14 11.65 36.84
CA ARG A 6 -56.71 11.90 36.89
C ARG A 6 -56.07 11.35 35.61
N SER A 7 -55.67 12.23 34.73
CA SER A 7 -54.79 11.91 33.61
C SER A 7 -53.37 11.59 34.11
N GLN A 8 -52.94 10.36 33.93
CA GLN A 8 -51.54 9.98 34.06
C GLN A 8 -50.81 10.31 32.79
N SER A 9 -49.94 11.31 32.84
CA SER A 9 -48.99 11.64 31.79
C SER A 9 -47.82 10.64 31.83
N THR A 10 -47.73 9.82 30.82
CA THR A 10 -46.57 8.97 30.51
C THR A 10 -45.40 9.83 30.13
N PRO A 11 -44.18 9.65 30.67
CA PRO A 11 -42.98 10.35 30.19
C PRO A 11 -42.57 9.83 28.81
N PRO A 12 -42.06 10.69 27.95
CA PRO A 12 -41.58 10.28 26.64
C PRO A 12 -40.37 9.36 26.76
N GLY A 13 -40.50 8.21 26.15
CA GLY A 13 -39.44 7.19 26.08
C GLY A 13 -38.13 7.79 25.58
N ALA A 14 -37.06 7.46 26.27
CA ALA A 14 -35.69 7.71 25.82
C ALA A 14 -35.48 7.03 24.46
N ALA A 15 -35.33 7.81 23.46
CA ALA A 15 -34.81 7.35 22.16
C ALA A 15 -33.38 6.82 22.43
N HIS A 16 -33.25 5.52 22.46
CA HIS A 16 -31.95 4.88 22.32
C HIS A 16 -31.36 5.35 20.98
N SER A 17 -30.28 6.10 21.04
CA SER A 17 -29.45 6.45 19.92
C SER A 17 -28.79 5.17 19.38
N GLU A 18 -29.49 4.45 18.53
CA GLU A 18 -28.90 3.49 17.62
C GLU A 18 -28.13 4.29 16.55
N GLY A 19 -26.85 4.44 16.74
CA GLY A 19 -25.98 5.22 15.88
C GLY A 19 -24.51 5.08 16.22
N GLU A 20 -24.10 3.97 16.85
CA GLU A 20 -22.68 3.57 16.77
C GLU A 20 -22.42 2.98 15.40
N GLY A 21 -22.51 3.83 14.37
CA GLY A 21 -21.97 3.55 13.06
C GLY A 21 -20.48 3.29 13.22
N ASN A 22 -20.08 2.08 12.90
CA ASN A 22 -18.73 1.56 12.86
C ASN A 22 -17.83 2.63 12.17
N ASP A 23 -17.17 3.48 12.97
CA ASP A 23 -16.29 4.53 12.45
C ASP A 23 -15.13 3.83 11.70
N PRO A 24 -14.98 4.02 10.38
CA PRO A 24 -13.90 3.40 9.63
C PRO A 24 -12.53 3.66 10.21
N SER A 25 -12.38 4.77 10.94
CA SER A 25 -11.15 5.14 11.64
C SER A 25 -10.92 4.28 12.88
N ALA A 26 -11.97 3.92 13.61
CA ALA A 26 -11.88 3.05 14.79
C ALA A 26 -11.47 1.62 14.39
N LEU A 27 -12.08 1.07 13.35
CA LEU A 27 -11.70 -0.24 12.81
C LEU A 27 -10.27 -0.28 12.31
N LEU A 28 -9.82 0.80 11.66
CA LEU A 28 -8.44 0.91 11.21
C LEU A 28 -7.47 0.92 12.40
N LEU A 29 -7.79 1.66 13.46
CA LEU A 29 -6.96 1.73 14.67
C LEU A 29 -6.88 0.39 15.41
N GLU A 30 -7.99 -0.34 15.51
CA GLU A 30 -8.01 -1.70 16.11
C GLU A 30 -7.15 -2.67 15.31
N ARG A 31 -7.31 -2.68 13.98
CA ARG A 31 -6.49 -3.49 13.09
C ARG A 31 -5.01 -3.14 13.23
N LEU A 32 -4.69 -1.86 13.23
CA LEU A 32 -3.32 -1.35 13.37
C LEU A 32 -2.70 -1.78 14.70
N ALA A 33 -3.44 -1.69 15.81
CA ALA A 33 -2.99 -2.14 17.12
C ALA A 33 -2.76 -3.66 17.16
N HIS A 34 -3.60 -4.44 16.48
CA HIS A 34 -3.43 -5.87 16.32
C HIS A 34 -2.19 -6.21 15.53
N ASP A 35 -2.02 -5.62 14.35
CA ASP A 35 -0.95 -5.95 13.41
C ASP A 35 0.43 -5.51 13.95
N LEU A 36 0.50 -4.43 14.72
CA LEU A 36 1.73 -4.01 15.41
C LEU A 36 2.16 -4.99 16.53
N ARG A 37 1.24 -5.75 17.13
CA ARG A 37 1.60 -6.76 18.15
C ARG A 37 2.34 -7.95 17.53
N GLY A 38 2.07 -8.28 16.28
CA GLY A 38 2.71 -9.39 15.58
C GLY A 38 4.23 -9.33 15.64
N PRO A 39 4.88 -8.29 15.13
CA PRO A 39 6.33 -8.16 15.15
C PRO A 39 6.94 -7.91 16.54
N LEU A 40 6.17 -7.39 17.51
CA LEU A 40 6.68 -7.13 18.86
C LEU A 40 6.95 -8.43 19.63
N SER A 41 6.17 -9.48 19.46
CA SER A 41 6.33 -10.75 20.19
C SER A 41 7.66 -11.45 19.88
N PRO A 42 8.03 -11.73 18.61
CA PRO A 42 9.33 -12.33 18.31
C PRO A 42 10.50 -11.41 18.68
N LEU A 43 10.35 -10.09 18.59
CA LEU A 43 11.36 -9.12 19.00
C LEU A 43 11.64 -9.20 20.51
N GLN A 44 10.59 -9.26 21.35
CA GLN A 44 10.72 -9.41 22.80
C GLN A 44 11.35 -10.76 23.15
N THR A 45 10.95 -11.84 22.46
CA THR A 45 11.52 -13.18 22.68
C THR A 45 12.98 -13.22 22.33
N ALA A 46 13.39 -12.68 21.19
CA ALA A 46 14.79 -12.63 20.78
C ALA A 46 15.63 -11.79 21.75
N ALA A 47 15.15 -10.62 22.17
CA ALA A 47 15.80 -9.77 23.14
C ALA A 47 15.94 -10.43 24.53
N TYR A 48 14.93 -11.21 24.95
CA TYR A 48 15.00 -11.99 26.20
C TYR A 48 16.04 -13.12 26.11
N LEU A 49 16.06 -13.86 25.00
CA LEU A 49 17.03 -14.94 24.81
C LEU A 49 18.47 -14.43 24.73
N LEU A 50 18.72 -13.27 24.13
CA LEU A 50 20.06 -12.65 24.07
C LEU A 50 20.65 -12.29 25.43
N ARG A 51 19.85 -12.23 26.50
CA ARG A 51 20.34 -11.98 27.87
C ARG A 51 20.87 -13.21 28.58
N ARG A 52 20.77 -14.38 27.97
CA ARG A 52 21.25 -15.63 28.57
C ARG A 52 22.75 -15.78 28.33
N ASP A 53 23.48 -16.22 29.33
CA ASP A 53 24.93 -16.38 29.25
C ASP A 53 25.35 -17.67 28.50
N ASP A 54 24.43 -18.58 28.20
CA ASP A 54 24.64 -19.88 27.57
C ASP A 54 24.41 -19.91 26.07
N ILE A 55 24.41 -18.76 25.39
CA ILE A 55 24.14 -18.65 23.95
C ILE A 55 25.46 -18.66 23.17
N ASP A 56 25.58 -19.56 22.18
CA ASP A 56 26.69 -19.54 21.23
C ASP A 56 26.57 -18.39 20.21
N ALA A 57 27.69 -18.10 19.53
CA ALA A 57 27.77 -16.99 18.58
C ALA A 57 26.83 -17.17 17.38
N ALA A 58 26.56 -18.41 16.93
CA ALA A 58 25.65 -18.65 15.81
C ALA A 58 24.20 -18.32 16.20
N ARG A 59 23.79 -18.76 17.39
CA ARG A 59 22.44 -18.45 17.90
C ARG A 59 22.26 -16.98 18.20
N GLN A 60 23.32 -16.31 18.69
CA GLN A 60 23.30 -14.87 18.89
C GLN A 60 23.05 -14.13 17.56
N HIS A 61 23.74 -14.55 16.48
CA HIS A 61 23.56 -13.97 15.15
C HIS A 61 22.13 -14.15 14.64
N GLU A 62 21.56 -15.35 14.72
CA GLU A 62 20.17 -15.61 14.33
C GLU A 62 19.17 -14.72 15.08
N LEU A 63 19.36 -14.53 16.39
CA LEU A 63 18.49 -13.68 17.21
C LEU A 63 18.59 -12.19 16.81
N LEU A 64 19.78 -11.72 16.46
CA LEU A 64 19.99 -10.37 15.95
C LEU A 64 19.31 -10.17 14.59
N GLU A 65 19.41 -11.14 13.68
CA GLU A 65 18.70 -11.10 12.40
C GLU A 65 17.17 -11.06 12.58
N ILE A 66 16.63 -11.78 13.57
CA ILE A 66 15.21 -11.70 13.89
C ILE A 66 14.84 -10.29 14.34
N ILE A 67 15.65 -9.70 15.23
CA ILE A 67 15.41 -8.33 15.72
C ILE A 67 15.44 -7.33 14.57
N GLU A 68 16.46 -7.38 13.72
CA GLU A 68 16.60 -6.47 12.57
C GLU A 68 15.41 -6.57 11.62
N ARG A 69 14.97 -7.78 11.29
CA ARG A 69 13.83 -8.06 10.44
C ARG A 69 12.53 -7.49 11.03
N GLN A 70 12.30 -7.66 12.35
CA GLN A 70 11.10 -7.13 12.98
C GLN A 70 11.13 -5.60 13.12
N ILE A 71 12.30 -5.00 13.33
CA ILE A 71 12.46 -3.53 13.33
C ILE A 71 12.16 -2.97 11.94
N ALA A 72 12.70 -3.57 10.88
CA ALA A 72 12.42 -3.16 9.50
C ALA A 72 10.92 -3.23 9.18
N ARG A 73 10.25 -4.32 9.61
CA ARG A 73 8.80 -4.49 9.46
C ARG A 73 8.00 -3.40 10.18
N LEU A 74 8.31 -3.14 11.46
CA LEU A 74 7.66 -2.08 12.24
C LEU A 74 7.87 -0.70 11.61
N SER A 75 9.09 -0.42 11.15
CA SER A 75 9.41 0.84 10.47
C SER A 75 8.58 1.01 9.18
N GLY A 76 8.43 -0.07 8.40
CA GLY A 76 7.55 -0.10 7.23
C GLY A 76 6.09 0.21 7.56
N MET A 77 5.55 -0.43 8.62
CA MET A 77 4.17 -0.19 9.08
C MET A 77 3.96 1.27 9.53
N VAL A 78 4.90 1.83 10.27
CA VAL A 78 4.84 3.25 10.69
C VAL A 78 4.88 4.18 9.48
N GLN A 79 5.69 3.85 8.47
CA GLN A 79 5.75 4.62 7.24
C GLN A 79 4.43 4.56 6.46
N GLU A 80 3.78 3.39 6.36
CA GLU A 80 2.47 3.25 5.72
C GLU A 80 1.40 4.12 6.39
N VAL A 81 1.36 4.13 7.74
CA VAL A 81 0.44 5.00 8.52
C VAL A 81 0.72 6.47 8.26
N SER A 82 1.99 6.87 8.27
CA SER A 82 2.41 8.24 8.01
C SER A 82 1.99 8.68 6.60
N ASP A 83 2.27 7.87 5.58
CA ASP A 83 1.93 8.18 4.19
C ASP A 83 0.41 8.20 3.98
N TRP A 84 -0.33 7.27 4.56
CA TRP A 84 -1.78 7.27 4.54
C TRP A 84 -2.38 8.53 5.18
N THR A 85 -1.85 8.92 6.33
CA THR A 85 -2.29 10.14 7.03
C THR A 85 -2.03 11.40 6.19
N ARG A 86 -0.84 11.51 5.57
CA ARG A 86 -0.50 12.60 4.65
C ARG A 86 -1.39 12.62 3.41
N ALA A 87 -1.69 11.44 2.85
CA ALA A 87 -2.59 11.30 1.71
C ALA A 87 -3.99 11.85 2.02
N ARG A 88 -4.55 11.50 3.18
CA ARG A 88 -5.86 12.02 3.63
C ARG A 88 -5.88 13.53 3.88
N GLN A 89 -4.74 14.12 4.21
CA GLN A 89 -4.58 15.56 4.44
C GLN A 89 -4.20 16.33 3.17
N SER A 90 -4.11 15.66 2.01
CA SER A 90 -3.62 16.26 0.75
C SER A 90 -2.22 16.86 0.89
N ARG A 91 -1.37 16.27 1.73
CA ARG A 91 0.01 16.70 2.03
C ARG A 91 1.05 15.64 1.65
N LEU A 92 0.72 14.83 0.65
CA LEU A 92 1.57 13.70 0.27
C LEU A 92 2.82 14.13 -0.48
N LEU A 93 2.74 15.21 -1.27
CA LEU A 93 3.84 15.70 -2.09
C LEU A 93 4.64 16.75 -1.33
N ASP A 94 5.97 16.56 -1.34
CA ASP A 94 6.91 17.48 -0.68
C ASP A 94 7.61 18.40 -1.71
N HIS A 95 8.13 17.84 -2.79
CA HIS A 95 8.89 18.58 -3.81
C HIS A 95 8.56 18.07 -5.21
N ARG A 96 8.25 18.99 -6.13
CA ARG A 96 7.97 18.64 -7.52
C ARG A 96 9.12 19.09 -8.42
N GLU A 97 9.53 18.21 -9.30
CA GLU A 97 10.58 18.44 -10.29
C GLU A 97 10.25 17.72 -11.59
N THR A 98 10.96 18.05 -12.65
CA THR A 98 10.86 17.34 -13.93
C THR A 98 11.81 16.16 -13.91
N THR A 99 11.27 14.94 -14.09
CA THR A 99 12.01 13.69 -14.04
C THR A 99 11.87 12.92 -15.34
N GLY A 100 12.97 12.41 -15.88
CA GLY A 100 12.97 11.55 -17.06
C GLY A 100 12.26 10.21 -16.79
N VAL A 101 11.44 9.79 -17.74
CA VAL A 101 10.66 8.54 -17.60
C VAL A 101 11.56 7.30 -17.47
N PRO A 102 12.63 7.12 -18.28
CA PRO A 102 13.51 5.96 -18.12
C PRO A 102 14.10 5.88 -16.71
N MET A 103 14.66 6.98 -16.20
CA MET A 103 15.23 7.05 -14.86
C MET A 103 14.20 6.71 -13.77
N LEU A 104 12.97 7.20 -13.90
CA LEU A 104 11.90 6.93 -12.96
C LEU A 104 11.57 5.43 -12.86
N VAL A 105 11.46 4.76 -14.01
CA VAL A 105 11.17 3.32 -14.08
C VAL A 105 12.35 2.50 -13.57
N GLU A 106 13.59 2.86 -13.95
CA GLU A 106 14.81 2.20 -13.47
C GLU A 106 14.92 2.26 -11.94
N LEU A 107 14.73 3.45 -11.34
CA LEU A 107 14.75 3.62 -9.89
C LEU A 107 13.67 2.80 -9.20
N ALA A 108 12.48 2.71 -9.78
CA ALA A 108 11.38 1.92 -9.22
C ALA A 108 11.65 0.41 -9.25
N CYS A 109 12.39 -0.07 -10.22
CA CYS A 109 12.73 -1.49 -10.40
C CYS A 109 14.07 -1.88 -9.73
N ALA A 110 14.90 -0.92 -9.32
CA ALA A 110 16.28 -1.17 -8.86
C ALA A 110 16.37 -2.12 -7.64
N ALA A 111 15.38 -2.10 -6.75
CA ALA A 111 15.35 -2.96 -5.56
C ALA A 111 14.58 -4.28 -5.76
N ALA A 112 14.08 -4.54 -6.97
CA ALA A 112 13.26 -5.70 -7.26
C ALA A 112 14.08 -7.00 -7.32
N VAL A 113 13.66 -8.01 -6.58
CA VAL A 113 14.29 -9.35 -6.59
C VAL A 113 13.19 -10.42 -6.74
N PRO A 114 13.25 -11.27 -7.79
CA PRO A 114 14.20 -11.27 -8.92
C PRO A 114 14.11 -10.00 -9.77
N ALA A 115 15.12 -9.77 -10.60
CA ALA A 115 15.16 -8.61 -11.49
C ALA A 115 13.96 -8.60 -12.44
N VAL A 116 13.42 -7.41 -12.68
CA VAL A 116 12.24 -7.17 -13.52
C VAL A 116 12.68 -7.00 -14.99
N ARG A 117 11.93 -7.57 -15.93
CA ARG A 117 12.11 -7.30 -17.34
C ARG A 117 11.48 -5.94 -17.69
N MET A 118 12.30 -4.99 -18.09
CA MET A 118 11.85 -3.65 -18.52
C MET A 118 11.78 -3.56 -20.04
N GLU A 119 10.69 -3.02 -20.55
CA GLU A 119 10.46 -2.77 -21.97
C GLU A 119 10.12 -1.28 -22.12
N LEU A 120 11.15 -0.48 -22.40
CA LEU A 120 11.06 0.96 -22.61
C LEU A 120 11.37 1.28 -24.09
N PRO A 121 10.43 1.81 -24.87
CA PRO A 121 10.70 2.19 -26.26
C PRO A 121 11.51 3.50 -26.31
N GLU A 122 12.36 3.65 -27.31
CA GLU A 122 13.19 4.85 -27.57
C GLU A 122 12.36 6.15 -27.59
N SER A 123 11.08 6.07 -27.93
CA SER A 123 10.17 7.23 -27.90
C SER A 123 9.95 7.85 -26.51
N LEU A 124 10.42 7.20 -25.47
CA LEU A 124 10.37 7.68 -24.07
C LEU A 124 11.71 8.24 -23.57
N ASP A 125 12.79 8.19 -24.35
CA ASP A 125 14.13 8.61 -23.89
C ASP A 125 14.14 10.08 -23.43
N ASP A 126 13.44 10.96 -24.14
CA ASP A 126 13.31 12.38 -23.80
C ASP A 126 12.00 12.69 -23.06
N ALA A 127 11.18 11.68 -22.76
CA ALA A 127 9.89 11.89 -22.10
C ALA A 127 10.11 12.22 -20.62
N THR A 128 9.36 13.20 -20.12
CA THR A 128 9.46 13.65 -18.74
C THR A 128 8.09 13.74 -18.08
N VAL A 129 8.07 13.58 -16.75
CA VAL A 129 6.92 13.78 -15.88
C VAL A 129 7.26 14.86 -14.85
N TYR A 130 6.33 15.79 -14.60
CA TYR A 130 6.48 16.80 -13.56
C TYR A 130 5.80 16.32 -12.28
N GLY A 131 6.58 16.06 -11.23
CA GLY A 131 6.04 15.54 -9.99
C GLY A 131 7.07 15.36 -8.89
N ASP A 132 6.65 14.75 -7.80
CA ASP A 132 7.52 14.34 -6.71
C ASP A 132 8.17 12.99 -7.07
N THR A 133 9.42 13.04 -7.53
CA THR A 133 10.18 11.86 -7.98
C THR A 133 10.18 10.75 -6.96
N LYS A 134 10.40 11.07 -5.68
CA LYS A 134 10.42 10.08 -4.60
C LYS A 134 9.07 9.38 -4.46
N ARG A 135 7.97 10.10 -4.56
CA ARG A 135 6.62 9.56 -4.48
C ARG A 135 6.26 8.74 -5.71
N LEU A 136 6.64 9.20 -6.89
CA LEU A 136 6.45 8.45 -8.12
C LEU A 136 7.22 7.11 -8.11
N VAL A 137 8.47 7.11 -7.66
CA VAL A 137 9.26 5.89 -7.45
C VAL A 137 8.59 4.99 -6.43
N GLN A 138 8.14 5.52 -5.29
CA GLN A 138 7.42 4.76 -4.27
C GLN A 138 6.16 4.07 -4.84
N MET A 139 5.37 4.80 -5.62
CA MET A 139 4.18 4.26 -6.27
C MET A 139 4.53 3.10 -7.21
N LEU A 140 5.44 3.31 -8.15
CA LEU A 140 5.84 2.29 -9.12
C LEU A 140 6.47 1.07 -8.45
N SER A 141 7.36 1.27 -7.45
CA SER A 141 7.94 0.17 -6.67
C SER A 141 6.88 -0.64 -5.93
N THR A 142 5.81 0.01 -5.45
CA THR A 142 4.67 -0.68 -4.85
C THR A 142 3.97 -1.58 -5.86
N LEU A 143 3.70 -1.08 -7.08
CA LEU A 143 3.09 -1.90 -8.13
C LEU A 143 3.96 -3.11 -8.49
N VAL A 144 5.28 -2.88 -8.64
CA VAL A 144 6.25 -3.95 -8.92
C VAL A 144 6.23 -5.00 -7.80
N GLY A 145 6.34 -4.58 -6.53
CA GLY A 145 6.40 -5.50 -5.40
C GLY A 145 5.13 -6.37 -5.27
N ILE A 146 3.96 -5.79 -5.49
CA ILE A 146 2.69 -6.53 -5.46
C ILE A 146 2.64 -7.56 -6.59
N MET A 147 3.03 -7.16 -7.80
CA MET A 147 3.00 -8.06 -8.94
C MET A 147 4.06 -9.17 -8.82
N GLN A 148 5.23 -8.88 -8.24
CA GLN A 148 6.24 -9.90 -7.92
C GLN A 148 5.72 -10.94 -6.91
N ALA A 149 5.11 -10.47 -5.81
CA ALA A 149 4.51 -11.38 -4.83
C ALA A 149 3.43 -12.27 -5.45
N ARG A 150 2.72 -11.76 -6.46
CA ARG A 150 1.68 -12.51 -7.17
C ARG A 150 2.26 -13.47 -8.21
N ALA A 151 3.29 -13.05 -8.94
CA ALA A 151 3.92 -13.85 -9.99
C ALA A 151 4.78 -15.00 -9.44
N GLY A 152 5.30 -14.89 -8.22
CA GLY A 152 6.28 -15.83 -7.69
C GLY A 152 7.49 -15.97 -8.63
N ASP A 153 7.84 -17.20 -8.97
CA ASP A 153 9.00 -17.50 -9.82
C ASP A 153 8.80 -17.16 -11.31
N ALA A 154 7.57 -16.85 -11.75
CA ALA A 154 7.29 -16.52 -13.15
C ALA A 154 7.88 -15.18 -13.58
N GLY A 155 8.25 -14.34 -12.60
CA GLY A 155 8.81 -13.02 -12.85
C GLY A 155 7.75 -12.00 -13.27
N VAL A 156 8.18 -10.74 -13.42
CA VAL A 156 7.33 -9.60 -13.74
C VAL A 156 7.92 -8.83 -14.92
N ALA A 157 7.07 -8.29 -15.77
CA ALA A 157 7.46 -7.36 -16.83
C ALA A 157 6.91 -5.96 -16.52
N VAL A 158 7.74 -4.93 -16.74
CA VAL A 158 7.35 -3.53 -16.70
C VAL A 158 7.46 -2.97 -18.10
N ARG A 159 6.34 -2.48 -18.62
CA ARG A 159 6.26 -1.81 -19.92
C ARG A 159 5.86 -0.37 -19.73
N ALA A 160 6.43 0.52 -20.50
CA ALA A 160 5.99 1.91 -20.56
C ALA A 160 5.70 2.31 -22.00
N GLU A 161 4.68 3.12 -22.18
CA GLU A 161 4.26 3.63 -23.49
C GLU A 161 3.74 5.06 -23.37
N LYS A 162 3.88 5.79 -24.47
CA LYS A 162 3.25 7.11 -24.61
C LYS A 162 1.93 6.95 -25.35
N ALA A 163 0.82 7.33 -24.69
CA ALA A 163 -0.52 7.27 -25.25
C ALA A 163 -1.26 8.58 -24.97
N ASP A 164 -1.77 9.24 -26.00
CA ASP A 164 -2.62 10.45 -25.89
C ASP A 164 -2.03 11.57 -25.01
N GLY A 165 -0.71 11.81 -25.11
CA GLY A 165 -0.02 12.82 -24.31
C GLY A 165 0.24 12.41 -22.84
N SER A 166 -0.05 11.18 -22.50
CA SER A 166 0.17 10.59 -21.18
C SER A 166 1.21 9.48 -21.25
N LEU A 167 1.94 9.28 -20.16
CA LEU A 167 2.73 8.08 -19.87
C LEU A 167 1.79 7.02 -19.33
N ARG A 168 1.85 5.82 -19.88
CA ARG A 168 1.27 4.63 -19.27
C ARG A 168 2.37 3.66 -18.87
N VAL A 169 2.43 3.27 -17.61
CA VAL A 169 3.33 2.22 -17.12
C VAL A 169 2.49 1.03 -16.69
N VAL A 170 2.78 -0.14 -17.23
CA VAL A 170 2.08 -1.40 -16.96
C VAL A 170 3.05 -2.36 -16.29
N VAL A 171 2.65 -2.92 -15.17
CA VAL A 171 3.37 -3.97 -14.44
C VAL A 171 2.56 -5.24 -14.56
N GLU A 172 3.10 -6.24 -15.26
CA GLU A 172 2.41 -7.47 -15.62
C GLU A 172 3.03 -8.69 -14.94
N ALA A 173 2.16 -9.58 -14.41
CA ALA A 173 2.52 -10.87 -13.84
C ALA A 173 1.91 -11.98 -14.70
N PRO A 174 2.71 -12.65 -15.56
CA PRO A 174 2.23 -13.72 -16.43
C PRO A 174 1.61 -14.88 -15.66
N GLY A 175 0.59 -15.50 -16.25
CA GLY A 175 -0.07 -16.68 -15.69
C GLY A 175 -0.90 -16.43 -14.43
N THR A 176 -1.08 -15.17 -14.04
CA THR A 176 -1.91 -14.78 -12.87
C THR A 176 -3.22 -14.13 -13.32
N THR A 177 -4.16 -13.98 -12.39
CA THR A 177 -5.43 -13.29 -12.67
C THR A 177 -5.93 -12.57 -11.42
N TRP A 178 -6.88 -11.65 -11.59
CA TRP A 178 -7.66 -11.06 -10.51
C TRP A 178 -9.06 -11.66 -10.52
N SER A 179 -9.57 -12.04 -9.36
CA SER A 179 -11.02 -12.19 -9.22
C SER A 179 -11.73 -10.83 -9.30
N ASP A 180 -13.00 -10.81 -9.66
CA ASP A 180 -13.75 -9.54 -9.76
C ASP A 180 -13.78 -8.80 -8.40
N GLY A 181 -13.96 -9.52 -7.29
CA GLY A 181 -13.94 -8.95 -5.95
C GLY A 181 -12.57 -8.40 -5.56
N GLU A 182 -11.48 -9.09 -5.87
CA GLU A 182 -10.11 -8.56 -5.64
C GLU A 182 -9.91 -7.26 -6.39
N ARG A 183 -10.24 -7.24 -7.69
CA ARG A 183 -10.04 -6.06 -8.54
C ARG A 183 -10.80 -4.83 -8.04
N GLU A 184 -12.03 -5.02 -7.55
CA GLU A 184 -12.82 -3.91 -6.98
C GLU A 184 -12.25 -3.39 -5.66
N ALA A 185 -11.70 -4.29 -4.83
CA ALA A 185 -11.15 -3.95 -3.52
C ALA A 185 -9.75 -3.33 -3.59
N LEU A 186 -8.94 -3.65 -4.64
CA LEU A 186 -7.52 -3.30 -4.75
C LEU A 186 -7.18 -1.86 -4.33
N PHE A 187 -7.99 -0.90 -4.77
CA PHE A 187 -7.73 0.53 -4.57
C PHE A 187 -8.70 1.18 -3.59
N ARG A 188 -9.56 0.42 -2.92
CA ARG A 188 -10.58 0.93 -1.99
C ARG A 188 -10.33 0.50 -0.56
N GLU A 189 -9.73 -0.66 -0.38
CA GLU A 189 -9.55 -1.30 0.92
C GLU A 189 -8.08 -1.64 1.16
N ALA A 190 -7.69 -1.72 2.44
CA ALA A 190 -6.39 -2.26 2.80
C ALA A 190 -6.33 -3.75 2.48
N GLN A 191 -5.24 -4.20 1.89
CA GLN A 191 -5.05 -5.61 1.53
C GLN A 191 -5.07 -6.49 2.78
N ALA A 192 -5.82 -7.59 2.74
CA ALA A 192 -5.90 -8.54 3.85
C ALA A 192 -4.57 -9.26 4.07
N VAL A 193 -3.87 -9.60 2.98
CA VAL A 193 -2.55 -10.22 2.99
C VAL A 193 -1.60 -9.30 2.21
N PRO A 194 -0.89 -8.39 2.89
CA PRO A 194 0.06 -7.49 2.23
C PRO A 194 1.29 -8.26 1.76
N PHE A 195 1.83 -7.89 0.59
CA PHE A 195 2.97 -8.54 -0.04
C PHE A 195 4.29 -8.42 0.75
N ASP A 196 4.39 -7.44 1.63
CA ASP A 196 5.57 -7.10 2.41
C ASP A 196 5.35 -7.24 3.93
N GLU A 197 4.34 -8.00 4.31
CA GLU A 197 3.93 -8.15 5.72
C GLU A 197 3.60 -6.82 6.44
N GLY A 198 3.30 -5.75 5.68
CA GLY A 198 2.90 -4.45 6.19
C GLY A 198 1.43 -4.41 6.62
N LEU A 199 0.85 -3.22 6.61
CA LEU A 199 -0.56 -2.98 6.97
C LEU A 199 -1.54 -3.13 5.79
N GLY A 200 -1.00 -3.37 4.59
CA GLY A 200 -1.80 -3.51 3.37
C GLY A 200 -2.30 -2.19 2.78
N MET A 201 -1.82 -1.04 3.25
CA MET A 201 -2.28 0.27 2.77
C MET A 201 -1.46 0.80 1.59
N ARG A 202 -0.41 0.10 1.15
CA ARG A 202 0.50 0.61 0.11
C ARG A 202 -0.18 0.93 -1.22
N LEU A 203 -1.16 0.11 -1.65
CA LEU A 203 -1.95 0.42 -2.86
C LEU A 203 -2.85 1.64 -2.70
N LEU A 204 -3.41 1.85 -1.52
CA LEU A 204 -4.19 3.06 -1.24
C LEU A 204 -3.31 4.31 -1.30
N VAL A 205 -2.09 4.21 -0.75
CA VAL A 205 -1.08 5.29 -0.84
C VAL A 205 -0.64 5.48 -2.30
N ALA A 206 -0.36 4.40 -3.04
CA ALA A 206 0.00 4.46 -4.46
C ALA A 206 -1.08 5.17 -5.28
N ARG A 207 -2.36 4.84 -5.05
CA ARG A 207 -3.48 5.53 -5.68
C ARG A 207 -3.52 7.02 -5.33
N ALA A 208 -3.30 7.36 -4.07
CA ALA A 208 -3.26 8.75 -3.65
C ALA A 208 -2.10 9.53 -4.30
N ILE A 209 -0.94 8.87 -4.49
CA ILE A 209 0.19 9.44 -5.22
C ILE A 209 -0.21 9.70 -6.69
N ALA A 210 -0.81 8.72 -7.37
CA ALA A 210 -1.25 8.89 -8.75
C ALA A 210 -2.20 10.07 -8.89
N LEU A 211 -3.25 10.12 -8.05
CA LEU A 211 -4.23 11.22 -8.05
C LEU A 211 -3.60 12.59 -7.76
N ALA A 212 -2.62 12.66 -6.85
CA ALA A 212 -1.91 13.90 -6.53
C ALA A 212 -1.02 14.39 -7.71
N HIS A 213 -0.72 13.52 -8.67
CA HIS A 213 -0.03 13.82 -9.93
C HIS A 213 -0.97 13.87 -11.14
N GLU A 214 -2.27 14.07 -10.90
CA GLU A 214 -3.30 14.13 -11.96
C GLU A 214 -3.37 12.85 -12.82
N GLY A 215 -2.94 11.73 -12.23
CA GLY A 215 -2.92 10.43 -12.87
C GLY A 215 -3.97 9.46 -12.32
N GLU A 216 -3.97 8.26 -12.85
CA GLU A 216 -4.90 7.19 -12.50
C GLU A 216 -4.17 5.87 -12.33
N LEU A 217 -4.64 5.03 -11.38
CA LEU A 217 -4.25 3.63 -11.27
C LEU A 217 -5.36 2.72 -11.78
N GLY A 218 -4.95 1.68 -12.52
CA GLY A 218 -5.82 0.65 -13.03
C GLY A 218 -5.34 -0.75 -12.70
N ALA A 219 -6.24 -1.73 -12.84
CA ALA A 219 -5.95 -3.15 -12.74
C ALA A 219 -6.77 -3.91 -13.76
N GLY A 220 -6.17 -4.94 -14.34
CA GLY A 220 -6.85 -5.80 -15.28
C GLY A 220 -6.21 -7.17 -15.38
N ALA A 221 -6.84 -8.05 -16.18
CA ALA A 221 -6.32 -9.35 -16.50
C ALA A 221 -6.71 -9.75 -17.93
N SER A 222 -5.88 -10.58 -18.55
CA SER A 222 -6.11 -11.26 -19.82
C SER A 222 -5.81 -12.74 -19.70
N SER A 223 -5.86 -13.48 -20.81
CA SER A 223 -5.39 -14.86 -20.87
C SER A 223 -3.88 -15.01 -20.65
N GLU A 224 -3.11 -13.93 -20.77
CA GLU A 224 -1.65 -13.93 -20.61
C GLU A 224 -1.24 -13.67 -19.17
N GLY A 225 -2.00 -12.85 -18.44
CA GLY A 225 -1.69 -12.51 -17.06
C GLY A 225 -2.54 -11.37 -16.51
N ALA A 226 -2.31 -11.07 -15.23
CA ALA A 226 -2.86 -9.90 -14.57
C ALA A 226 -1.87 -8.74 -14.64
N TRP A 227 -2.38 -7.51 -14.59
CA TRP A 227 -1.55 -6.31 -14.55
C TRP A 227 -2.11 -5.24 -13.59
N LEU A 228 -1.19 -4.39 -13.16
CA LEU A 228 -1.48 -3.08 -12.60
C LEU A 228 -0.93 -2.03 -13.56
N ASP A 229 -1.65 -0.95 -13.79
CA ASP A 229 -1.15 0.15 -14.61
C ASP A 229 -1.36 1.51 -13.95
N VAL A 230 -0.50 2.45 -14.30
CA VAL A 230 -0.63 3.85 -13.96
C VAL A 230 -0.57 4.69 -15.22
N ARG A 231 -1.42 5.72 -15.26
CA ARG A 231 -1.37 6.78 -16.28
C ARG A 231 -0.99 8.09 -15.59
N LEU A 232 -0.02 8.78 -16.16
CA LEU A 232 0.47 10.07 -15.67
C LEU A 232 0.55 11.06 -16.84
N PRO A 233 0.23 12.35 -16.64
CA PRO A 233 0.46 13.36 -17.65
C PRO A 233 1.96 13.50 -17.93
N LEU A 234 2.34 13.57 -19.22
CA LEU A 234 3.69 13.93 -19.62
C LEU A 234 3.89 15.43 -19.52
N SER A 235 5.09 15.86 -19.17
CA SER A 235 5.47 17.28 -19.25
C SER A 235 5.53 17.71 -20.73
N SER A 236 5.05 18.90 -20.99
CA SER A 236 5.06 19.51 -22.32
C SER A 236 6.44 20.05 -22.65
#